data_7f52ef0b48e7a040f123ae265c7b12c5
#
_entry.id   7f52ef0b48e7a040f123ae265c7b12c5
#
_cell.length_a   1.000
_cell.length_b   1.000
_cell.length_c   1.000
_cell.angle_alpha   90.00
_cell.angle_beta   90.00
_cell.angle_gamma   90.00
#
_symmetry.space_group_name_H-M   'P 1'
#
loop_
_entity.id
_entity.type
_entity.pdbx_description
1 polymer ?
#
loop_
_entity_poly.entity_id
_entity_poly.type
_entity_poly.pdbx_seq_one_letter_code
_entity_poly.pdbx_strand_id
1 'polypeptide(L)'
;MLKWKMTAVLGLAFGVAGVGWGFAQQQRAPGFYELRIYTAQPGKRDALAARFASRTAAIYARHGITNVGYWIPKESDPELGISAENTFIYVRGYPSKEERDKRLAAAHADPEFAEVVTKQERDPVAKLIVKAHNIDMLPHGPYNAVTLVK
;
A
#
# COMPACT_ATOMS: atom_id res chain seq x y z
N MET A 1 -8.68 82.53 2.08
CA MET A 1 -9.50 81.35 2.49
C MET A 1 -9.47 80.29 1.38
N LEU A 2 -8.64 79.30 1.57
CA LEU A 2 -8.43 78.23 0.57
C LEU A 2 -9.21 76.97 1.01
N LYS A 3 -10.26 76.61 0.26
CA LYS A 3 -11.07 75.43 0.53
C LYS A 3 -10.41 74.20 -0.09
N TRP A 4 -9.92 73.28 0.72
CA TRP A 4 -9.36 72.00 0.31
C TRP A 4 -10.48 70.99 0.07
N LYS A 5 -10.66 70.53 -1.16
CA LYS A 5 -11.57 69.47 -1.51
C LYS A 5 -10.84 68.13 -1.31
N MET A 6 -11.30 67.36 -0.34
CA MET A 6 -10.84 65.97 -0.17
C MET A 6 -11.55 65.10 -1.21
N THR A 7 -10.78 64.54 -2.13
CA THR A 7 -11.25 63.48 -3.05
C THR A 7 -11.06 62.13 -2.42
N ALA A 8 -12.13 61.46 -2.05
CA ALA A 8 -12.08 60.08 -1.57
C ALA A 8 -11.85 59.13 -2.75
N VAL A 9 -10.73 58.41 -2.72
CA VAL A 9 -10.46 57.33 -3.67
C VAL A 9 -11.02 56.06 -3.07
N LEU A 10 -12.09 55.55 -3.65
CA LEU A 10 -12.62 54.21 -3.33
C LEU A 10 -11.74 53.17 -3.99
N GLY A 11 -10.91 52.50 -3.21
CA GLY A 11 -10.18 51.32 -3.65
C GLY A 11 -11.07 50.09 -3.70
N LEU A 12 -11.41 49.64 -4.91
CA LEU A 12 -12.05 48.35 -5.13
C LEU A 12 -10.97 47.24 -4.97
N ALA A 13 -11.02 46.55 -3.84
CA ALA A 13 -10.23 45.32 -3.66
C ALA A 13 -10.93 44.17 -4.40
N PHE A 14 -10.43 43.78 -5.57
CA PHE A 14 -10.78 42.52 -6.21
C PHE A 14 -10.18 41.36 -5.44
N GLY A 15 -10.98 40.73 -4.59
CA GLY A 15 -10.65 39.45 -3.98
C GLY A 15 -10.75 38.36 -5.06
N VAL A 16 -9.58 37.89 -5.53
CA VAL A 16 -9.50 36.68 -6.34
C VAL A 16 -9.72 35.49 -5.40
N ALA A 17 -10.95 35.02 -5.31
CA ALA A 17 -11.23 33.72 -4.71
C ALA A 17 -10.64 32.64 -5.63
N GLY A 18 -9.44 32.19 -5.28
CA GLY A 18 -8.82 31.02 -5.89
C GLY A 18 -9.65 29.77 -5.59
N VAL A 19 -10.50 29.39 -6.54
CA VAL A 19 -11.18 28.09 -6.52
C VAL A 19 -10.11 27.04 -6.76
N GLY A 20 -9.53 26.54 -5.68
CA GLY A 20 -8.67 25.37 -5.71
C GLY A 20 -9.49 24.16 -6.16
N TRP A 21 -9.47 23.86 -7.45
CA TRP A 21 -9.96 22.60 -7.98
C TRP A 21 -8.99 21.51 -7.50
N GLY A 22 -9.26 20.99 -6.30
CA GLY A 22 -8.69 19.75 -5.86
C GLY A 22 -9.20 18.65 -6.78
N PHE A 23 -8.44 18.32 -7.82
CA PHE A 23 -8.63 17.08 -8.53
C PHE A 23 -8.35 15.96 -7.54
N ALA A 24 -9.42 15.45 -6.93
CA ALA A 24 -9.36 14.15 -6.29
C ALA A 24 -8.94 13.17 -7.39
N GLN A 25 -7.67 12.80 -7.37
CA GLN A 25 -7.12 11.80 -8.27
C GLN A 25 -7.85 10.51 -7.94
N GLN A 26 -8.90 10.22 -8.71
CA GLN A 26 -9.68 9.00 -8.59
C GLN A 26 -8.68 7.86 -8.82
N GLN A 27 -8.26 7.22 -7.72
CA GLN A 27 -7.31 6.11 -7.81
C GLN A 27 -7.98 5.02 -8.64
N ARG A 28 -7.52 4.87 -9.88
CA ARG A 28 -7.97 3.78 -10.73
C ARG A 28 -7.72 2.47 -10.01
N ALA A 29 -8.68 1.56 -10.10
CA ALA A 29 -8.49 0.21 -9.60
C ALA A 29 -7.22 -0.40 -10.23
N PRO A 30 -6.45 -1.18 -9.47
CA PRO A 30 -5.29 -1.84 -10.01
C PRO A 30 -5.62 -2.70 -11.24
N GLY A 31 -4.75 -2.69 -12.25
CA GLY A 31 -4.84 -3.54 -13.44
C GLY A 31 -4.07 -4.86 -13.30
N PHE A 32 -3.33 -5.02 -12.21
CA PHE A 32 -2.54 -6.21 -11.92
C PHE A 32 -2.51 -6.44 -10.41
N TYR A 33 -2.63 -7.69 -9.98
CA TYR A 33 -2.61 -8.08 -8.57
C TYR A 33 -1.62 -9.21 -8.32
N GLU A 34 -1.10 -9.27 -7.12
CA GLU A 34 -0.36 -10.42 -6.59
C GLU A 34 -1.03 -10.94 -5.33
N LEU A 35 -1.43 -12.20 -5.34
CA LEU A 35 -1.75 -12.95 -4.13
C LEU A 35 -0.46 -13.53 -3.55
N ARG A 36 -0.20 -13.25 -2.30
CA ARG A 36 0.97 -13.73 -1.56
C ARG A 36 0.50 -14.63 -0.43
N ILE A 37 1.00 -15.85 -0.42
CA ILE A 37 0.73 -16.83 0.65
C ILE A 37 2.06 -17.15 1.31
N TYR A 38 2.24 -16.73 2.55
CA TYR A 38 3.44 -16.98 3.33
C TYR A 38 3.21 -18.07 4.36
N THR A 39 4.12 -19.04 4.43
CA THR A 39 4.23 -19.93 5.57
C THR A 39 5.28 -19.35 6.51
N ALA A 40 4.86 -18.95 7.69
CA ALA A 40 5.74 -18.49 8.74
C ALA A 40 6.45 -19.66 9.45
N GLN A 41 7.56 -19.38 10.11
CA GLN A 41 8.16 -20.30 11.08
C GLN A 41 7.12 -20.67 12.16
N PRO A 42 7.16 -21.87 12.74
CA PRO A 42 6.25 -22.26 13.80
C PRO A 42 6.19 -21.20 14.92
N GLY A 43 4.97 -20.76 15.25
CA GLY A 43 4.73 -19.72 16.25
C GLY A 43 5.15 -18.29 15.86
N LYS A 44 5.57 -18.03 14.61
CA LYS A 44 6.04 -16.70 14.15
C LYS A 44 5.02 -15.96 13.27
N ARG A 45 3.85 -16.53 12.96
CA ARG A 45 2.83 -15.87 12.12
C ARG A 45 2.41 -14.51 12.67
N ASP A 46 2.15 -14.41 13.95
CA ASP A 46 1.69 -13.16 14.56
C ASP A 46 2.79 -12.08 14.57
N ALA A 47 4.07 -12.50 14.75
CA ALA A 47 5.20 -11.59 14.59
C ALA A 47 5.33 -11.10 13.12
N LEU A 48 5.08 -11.98 12.15
CA LEU A 48 5.04 -11.61 10.74
C LEU A 48 3.91 -10.61 10.45
N ALA A 49 2.70 -10.89 10.93
CA ALA A 49 1.56 -9.98 10.78
C ALA A 49 1.83 -8.62 11.45
N ALA A 50 2.41 -8.59 12.64
CA ALA A 50 2.80 -7.37 13.35
C ALA A 50 3.85 -6.56 12.57
N ARG A 51 4.84 -7.20 11.95
CA ARG A 51 5.82 -6.53 11.08
C ARG A 51 5.13 -5.87 9.88
N PHE A 52 4.17 -6.55 9.26
CA PHE A 52 3.39 -5.97 8.17
C PHE A 52 2.58 -4.76 8.62
N ALA A 53 1.84 -4.89 9.71
CA ALA A 53 1.00 -3.81 10.25
C ALA A 53 1.82 -2.58 10.68
N SER A 54 3.00 -2.78 11.28
CA SER A 54 3.80 -1.68 11.83
C SER A 54 4.75 -1.03 10.83
N ARG A 55 5.22 -1.75 9.80
CA ARG A 55 6.29 -1.27 8.92
C ARG A 55 6.09 -1.62 7.45
N THR A 56 5.97 -2.91 7.09
CA THR A 56 6.07 -3.35 5.69
C THR A 56 4.98 -2.76 4.81
N ALA A 57 3.74 -2.67 5.30
CA ALA A 57 2.62 -2.07 4.55
C ALA A 57 2.84 -0.59 4.25
N ALA A 58 3.41 0.17 5.20
CA ALA A 58 3.72 1.58 5.01
C ALA A 58 4.85 1.78 3.98
N ILE A 59 5.87 0.91 4.00
CA ILE A 59 6.94 0.94 3.00
C ILE A 59 6.35 0.69 1.60
N TYR A 60 5.52 -0.33 1.44
CA TYR A 60 4.87 -0.61 0.16
C TYR A 60 4.00 0.57 -0.32
N ALA A 61 3.18 1.14 0.56
CA ALA A 61 2.33 2.29 0.22
C ALA A 61 3.17 3.49 -0.25
N ARG A 62 4.30 3.78 0.41
CA ARG A 62 5.23 4.86 0.05
C ARG A 62 5.81 4.71 -1.36
N HIS A 63 5.98 3.47 -1.82
CA HIS A 63 6.43 3.14 -3.17
C HIS A 63 5.27 2.92 -4.15
N GLY A 64 4.05 3.36 -3.81
CA GLY A 64 2.89 3.31 -4.70
C GLY A 64 2.29 1.92 -4.89
N ILE A 65 2.66 0.94 -4.06
CA ILE A 65 2.07 -0.40 -4.05
C ILE A 65 0.76 -0.35 -3.28
N THR A 66 -0.35 -0.74 -3.91
CA THR A 66 -1.65 -0.79 -3.25
C THR A 66 -1.74 -2.01 -2.34
N ASN A 67 -1.89 -1.78 -1.05
CA ASN A 67 -2.19 -2.86 -0.09
C ASN A 67 -3.70 -3.13 -0.16
N VAL A 68 -4.11 -4.23 -0.82
CA VAL A 68 -5.52 -4.56 -1.00
C VAL A 68 -6.12 -5.14 0.27
N GLY A 69 -5.41 -6.05 0.94
CA GLY A 69 -5.84 -6.62 2.20
C GLY A 69 -4.90 -7.71 2.72
N TYR A 70 -5.15 -8.11 3.98
CA TYR A 70 -4.38 -9.08 4.73
C TYR A 70 -5.31 -10.05 5.44
N TRP A 71 -5.00 -11.34 5.41
CA TRP A 71 -5.85 -12.38 5.99
C TRP A 71 -5.02 -13.43 6.74
N ILE A 72 -5.67 -14.01 7.74
CA ILE A 72 -5.21 -15.20 8.44
C ILE A 72 -6.29 -16.28 8.22
N PRO A 73 -5.94 -17.47 7.71
CA PRO A 73 -6.92 -18.54 7.56
C PRO A 73 -7.53 -18.91 8.91
N LYS A 74 -8.84 -19.08 8.94
CA LYS A 74 -9.57 -19.51 10.14
C LYS A 74 -9.33 -21.00 10.44
N GLU A 75 -9.22 -21.79 9.38
CA GLU A 75 -9.04 -23.23 9.44
C GLU A 75 -7.89 -23.65 8.54
N SER A 76 -7.28 -24.78 8.85
CA SER A 76 -6.23 -25.37 8.02
C SER A 76 -6.83 -26.13 6.84
N ASP A 77 -6.14 -26.06 5.70
CA ASP A 77 -6.43 -26.86 4.51
C ASP A 77 -5.15 -27.59 4.09
N PRO A 78 -5.01 -28.87 4.47
CA PRO A 78 -3.83 -29.65 4.14
C PRO A 78 -3.63 -29.90 2.63
N GLU A 79 -4.72 -29.94 1.84
CA GLU A 79 -4.66 -30.15 0.40
C GLU A 79 -4.01 -28.94 -0.30
N LEU A 80 -4.29 -27.76 0.18
CA LEU A 80 -3.68 -26.52 -0.29
C LEU A 80 -2.35 -26.18 0.44
N GLY A 81 -1.97 -26.97 1.43
CA GLY A 81 -0.79 -26.69 2.26
C GLY A 81 -0.94 -25.46 3.13
N ILE A 82 -2.18 -25.10 3.51
CA ILE A 82 -2.52 -23.98 4.36
C ILE A 82 -2.66 -24.43 5.81
N SER A 83 -1.91 -23.79 6.69
CA SER A 83 -2.04 -23.96 8.14
C SER A 83 -2.66 -22.71 8.75
N ALA A 84 -3.74 -22.86 9.52
CA ALA A 84 -4.33 -21.74 10.25
C ALA A 84 -3.36 -21.09 11.23
N GLU A 85 -2.39 -21.85 11.76
CA GLU A 85 -1.42 -21.38 12.75
C GLU A 85 -0.25 -20.61 12.12
N ASN A 86 0.17 -21.00 10.89
CA ASN A 86 1.42 -20.53 10.31
C ASN A 86 1.25 -19.81 8.98
N THR A 87 0.04 -19.69 8.44
CA THR A 87 -0.20 -19.03 7.15
C THR A 87 -0.60 -17.56 7.33
N PHE A 88 0.03 -16.70 6.53
CA PHE A 88 -0.29 -15.29 6.39
C PHE A 88 -0.51 -14.98 4.91
N ILE A 89 -1.67 -14.42 4.58
CA ILE A 89 -2.09 -14.15 3.20
C ILE A 89 -2.24 -12.64 3.01
N TYR A 90 -1.83 -12.13 1.85
CA TYR A 90 -2.13 -10.76 1.49
C TYR A 90 -2.18 -10.58 -0.02
N VAL A 91 -2.85 -9.51 -0.44
CA VAL A 91 -2.96 -9.12 -1.85
C VAL A 91 -2.39 -7.71 -2.02
N ARG A 92 -1.59 -7.54 -3.05
CA ARG A 92 -1.07 -6.26 -3.52
C ARG A 92 -1.64 -5.94 -4.89
N GLY A 93 -1.84 -4.64 -5.16
CA GLY A 93 -2.33 -4.17 -6.45
C GLY A 93 -1.37 -3.18 -7.10
N TYR A 94 -1.34 -3.17 -8.44
CA TYR A 94 -0.48 -2.34 -9.27
C TYR A 94 -1.21 -1.88 -10.54
N PRO A 95 -0.80 -0.78 -11.17
CA PRO A 95 -1.36 -0.38 -12.46
C PRO A 95 -1.15 -1.42 -13.57
N SER A 96 0.05 -2.06 -13.62
CA SER A 96 0.41 -3.11 -14.56
C SER A 96 1.51 -4.00 -13.97
N LYS A 97 1.88 -5.06 -14.69
CA LYS A 97 3.00 -5.93 -14.32
C LYS A 97 4.35 -5.19 -14.34
N GLU A 98 4.57 -4.32 -15.32
CA GLU A 98 5.80 -3.52 -15.44
C GLU A 98 5.92 -2.55 -14.25
N GLU A 99 4.81 -1.91 -13.87
CA GLU A 99 4.76 -1.05 -12.68
C GLU A 99 4.97 -1.86 -11.39
N ARG A 100 4.49 -3.10 -11.33
CA ARG A 100 4.81 -4.01 -10.22
C ARG A 100 6.31 -4.21 -10.07
N ASP A 101 7.00 -4.58 -11.15
CA ASP A 101 8.43 -4.86 -11.13
C ASP A 101 9.24 -3.64 -10.70
N LYS A 102 8.91 -2.46 -11.23
CA LYS A 102 9.52 -1.19 -10.89
C LYS A 102 9.31 -0.79 -9.42
N ARG A 103 8.07 -0.87 -8.93
CA ARG A 103 7.73 -0.45 -7.56
C ARG A 103 8.28 -1.40 -6.51
N LEU A 104 8.30 -2.70 -6.80
CA LEU A 104 8.96 -3.68 -5.93
C LEU A 104 10.46 -3.47 -5.86
N ALA A 105 11.12 -3.21 -6.99
CA ALA A 105 12.54 -2.92 -6.99
C ALA A 105 12.84 -1.68 -6.12
N ALA A 106 12.03 -0.62 -6.24
CA ALA A 106 12.16 0.58 -5.43
C ALA A 106 11.91 0.31 -3.94
N ALA A 107 10.87 -0.46 -3.61
CA ALA A 107 10.57 -0.82 -2.22
C ALA A 107 11.68 -1.69 -1.59
N HIS A 108 12.25 -2.63 -2.35
CA HIS A 108 13.35 -3.47 -1.87
C HIS A 108 14.67 -2.72 -1.72
N ALA A 109 14.87 -1.62 -2.47
CA ALA A 109 16.01 -0.72 -2.32
C ALA A 109 15.84 0.30 -1.18
N ASP A 110 14.66 0.40 -0.59
CA ASP A 110 14.39 1.30 0.54
C ASP A 110 15.25 0.89 1.75
N PRO A 111 15.99 1.82 2.35
CA PRO A 111 16.83 1.52 3.53
C PRO A 111 16.04 0.94 4.71
N GLU A 112 14.78 1.39 4.92
CA GLU A 112 13.93 0.85 5.97
C GLU A 112 13.52 -0.60 5.67
N PHE A 113 13.25 -0.94 4.40
CA PHE A 113 12.97 -2.33 4.01
C PHE A 113 14.20 -3.22 4.24
N ALA A 114 15.39 -2.74 3.91
CA ALA A 114 16.62 -3.47 4.15
C ALA A 114 16.82 -3.77 5.64
N GLU A 115 16.59 -2.79 6.52
CA GLU A 115 16.74 -2.94 7.97
C GLU A 115 15.64 -3.84 8.58
N VAL A 116 14.38 -3.61 8.23
CA VAL A 116 13.24 -4.26 8.89
C VAL A 116 12.93 -5.64 8.31
N VAL A 117 13.10 -5.84 7.00
CA VAL A 117 12.72 -7.07 6.31
C VAL A 117 13.93 -7.88 5.91
N THR A 118 14.82 -7.30 5.09
CA THR A 118 15.93 -8.07 4.51
C THR A 118 16.88 -8.59 5.56
N LYS A 119 17.27 -7.78 6.52
CA LYS A 119 18.15 -8.17 7.62
C LYS A 119 17.54 -9.27 8.47
N GLN A 120 16.25 -9.14 8.83
CA GLN A 120 15.55 -10.13 9.62
C GLN A 120 15.40 -11.47 8.89
N GLU A 121 15.04 -11.45 7.59
CA GLU A 121 14.87 -12.67 6.82
C GLU A 121 16.19 -13.37 6.47
N ARG A 122 17.33 -12.68 6.55
CA ARG A 122 18.67 -13.26 6.40
C ARG A 122 19.22 -13.87 7.70
N ASP A 123 18.72 -13.46 8.83
CA ASP A 123 19.12 -14.00 10.12
C ASP A 123 18.40 -15.34 10.37
N PRO A 124 19.12 -16.46 10.52
CA PRO A 124 18.51 -17.79 10.70
C PRO A 124 17.67 -17.91 11.97
N VAL A 125 17.94 -17.10 12.99
CA VAL A 125 17.20 -17.09 14.28
C VAL A 125 16.00 -16.14 14.23
N ALA A 126 16.19 -14.95 13.66
CA ALA A 126 15.14 -13.91 13.57
C ALA A 126 14.18 -14.12 12.42
N LYS A 127 14.53 -14.92 11.42
CA LYS A 127 13.73 -15.19 10.23
C LYS A 127 12.29 -15.59 10.56
N LEU A 128 11.34 -14.97 9.86
CA LEU A 128 9.92 -15.22 10.07
C LEU A 128 9.31 -16.12 8.98
N ILE A 129 9.83 -16.12 7.77
CA ILE A 129 9.22 -16.77 6.60
C ILE A 129 9.98 -18.04 6.24
N VAL A 130 9.27 -19.17 6.18
CA VAL A 130 9.80 -20.45 5.66
C VAL A 130 9.60 -20.53 4.15
N LYS A 131 8.40 -20.19 3.68
CA LYS A 131 7.99 -20.35 2.29
C LYS A 131 7.10 -19.17 1.85
N ALA A 132 7.25 -18.76 0.62
CA ALA A 132 6.43 -17.75 -0.01
C ALA A 132 5.91 -18.27 -1.36
N HIS A 133 4.60 -18.31 -1.51
CA HIS A 133 3.95 -18.48 -2.80
C HIS A 133 3.50 -17.14 -3.34
N ASN A 134 3.61 -17.00 -4.66
CA ASN A 134 3.22 -15.82 -5.39
C ASN A 134 2.33 -16.22 -6.56
N ILE A 135 1.15 -15.65 -6.65
CA ILE A 135 0.22 -15.86 -7.75
C ILE A 135 -0.09 -14.51 -8.38
N ASP A 136 0.34 -14.34 -9.63
CA ASP A 136 0.02 -13.18 -10.44
C ASP A 136 -1.42 -13.29 -10.94
N MET A 137 -2.20 -12.22 -10.82
CA MET A 137 -3.61 -12.20 -11.16
C MET A 137 -3.95 -10.99 -12.01
N LEU A 138 -4.75 -11.22 -13.05
CA LEU A 138 -5.37 -10.16 -13.85
C LEU A 138 -6.82 -10.00 -13.44
N PRO A 139 -7.33 -8.77 -13.34
CA PRO A 139 -8.76 -8.53 -13.16
C PRO A 139 -9.56 -9.18 -14.29
N HIS A 140 -10.71 -9.77 -13.98
CA HIS A 140 -11.58 -10.40 -14.98
C HIS A 140 -13.02 -9.93 -14.84
N GLY A 141 -13.63 -9.50 -15.96
CA GLY A 141 -15.04 -9.15 -16.05
C GLY A 141 -15.46 -7.86 -15.32
N PRO A 142 -16.76 -7.63 -15.15
CA PRO A 142 -17.28 -6.41 -14.55
C PRO A 142 -17.06 -6.31 -13.03
N TYR A 143 -16.52 -7.36 -12.40
CA TYR A 143 -16.31 -7.46 -10.95
C TYR A 143 -14.94 -6.92 -10.50
N ASN A 144 -14.25 -6.17 -11.36
CA ASN A 144 -12.90 -5.66 -11.11
C ASN A 144 -12.83 -4.53 -10.08
N ALA A 145 -13.97 -3.99 -9.66
CA ALA A 145 -14.00 -2.90 -8.72
C ALA A 145 -13.80 -3.41 -7.29
N VAL A 146 -12.55 -3.65 -6.90
CA VAL A 146 -12.20 -3.57 -5.48
C VAL A 146 -12.35 -2.10 -5.11
N THR A 147 -13.53 -1.70 -4.68
CA THR A 147 -13.75 -0.39 -4.09
C THR A 147 -13.04 -0.41 -2.75
N LEU A 148 -11.87 0.23 -2.69
CA LEU A 148 -11.22 0.49 -1.43
C LEU A 148 -12.10 1.48 -0.67
N VAL A 149 -12.92 0.98 0.25
CA VAL A 149 -13.64 1.82 1.21
C VAL A 149 -12.58 2.44 2.11
N LYS A 150 -12.55 3.77 2.14
CA LYS A 150 -11.69 4.54 3.04
C LYS A 150 -12.18 4.44 4.47
#